data_5e5149ab23987bedc5662cd815bdbe95
#
_entry.id   5e5149ab23987bedc5662cd815bdbe95
#
_cell.length_a   1.000
_cell.length_b   1.000
_cell.length_c   1.000
_cell.angle_alpha   90.00
_cell.angle_beta   90.00
_cell.angle_gamma   90.00
#
_symmetry.space_group_name_H-M   'P 1'
#
loop_
_entity.id
_entity.type
_entity.pdbx_description
1 polymer ?
#
loop_
_entity_poly.entity_id
_entity_poly.type
_entity_poly.pdbx_seq_one_letter_code
_entity_poly.pdbx_strand_id
1 'polypeptide(L)'
;FGATGACAAIEAKQAGADVKLFERNSGSGGASGLSGGEIYLGGNGGTEVQRAAGFEDTTEDFASYLKMAGGPCADEAKCDLYAQEAVNHFNWLKAQGVPYRGNYMPGKIIEPMDDTTLIWSGSEAAAPFYKSAKPAPRGHVIQHMGWGGGRPLVDILEAKARAIGVD
;
A
#
# COMPACT_ATOMS: atom_id res chain seq x y z
N PHE A 1 9.20 6.68 14.11
CA PHE A 1 7.84 6.27 13.74
C PHE A 1 7.62 6.50 12.25
N GLY A 2 7.85 5.50 11.43
CA GLY A 2 7.48 5.43 10.01
C GLY A 2 6.51 4.27 9.81
N ALA A 3 6.10 3.99 8.56
CA ALA A 3 5.10 2.96 8.27
C ALA A 3 5.46 1.59 8.86
N THR A 4 6.68 1.11 8.68
CA THR A 4 7.11 -0.20 9.20
C THR A 4 7.05 -0.26 10.73
N GLY A 5 7.57 0.77 11.41
CA GLY A 5 7.54 0.83 12.88
C GLY A 5 6.12 0.93 13.42
N ALA A 6 5.25 1.69 12.76
CA ALA A 6 3.85 1.81 13.11
C ALA A 6 3.12 0.47 13.00
N CYS A 7 3.24 -0.24 11.86
CA CYS A 7 2.62 -1.53 11.66
C CYS A 7 3.10 -2.56 12.69
N ALA A 8 4.43 -2.65 12.91
CA ALA A 8 5.00 -3.58 13.88
C ALA A 8 4.51 -3.30 15.31
N ALA A 9 4.44 -2.02 15.73
CA ALA A 9 3.98 -1.65 17.04
C ALA A 9 2.48 -1.95 17.25
N ILE A 10 1.65 -1.68 16.23
CA ILE A 10 0.21 -1.97 16.27
C ILE A 10 0.00 -3.48 16.41
N GLU A 11 0.62 -4.29 15.57
CA GLU A 11 0.49 -5.74 15.59
C GLU A 11 0.96 -6.34 16.92
N ALA A 12 2.14 -5.93 17.40
CA ALA A 12 2.66 -6.42 18.68
C ALA A 12 1.72 -6.05 19.85
N LYS A 13 1.18 -4.83 19.85
CA LYS A 13 0.25 -4.39 20.88
C LYS A 13 -1.08 -5.13 20.84
N GLN A 14 -1.61 -5.37 19.65
CA GLN A 14 -2.84 -6.16 19.46
C GLN A 14 -2.65 -7.63 19.87
N ALA A 15 -1.43 -8.15 19.73
CA ALA A 15 -1.04 -9.47 20.23
C ALA A 15 -0.82 -9.52 21.76
N GLY A 16 -1.02 -8.41 22.47
CA GLY A 16 -0.92 -8.33 23.94
C GLY A 16 0.45 -7.96 24.49
N ALA A 17 1.40 -7.57 23.64
CA ALA A 17 2.72 -7.15 24.11
C ALA A 17 2.68 -5.76 24.79
N ASP A 18 3.62 -5.52 25.71
CA ASP A 18 3.93 -4.17 26.18
C ASP A 18 4.90 -3.52 25.19
N VAL A 19 4.42 -2.47 24.50
CA VAL A 19 5.14 -1.88 23.36
C VAL A 19 5.50 -0.45 23.64
N LYS A 20 6.81 -0.15 23.48
CA LYS A 20 7.34 1.21 23.43
C LYS A 20 7.97 1.47 22.07
N LEU A 21 7.62 2.59 21.45
CA LEU A 21 8.15 3.00 20.17
C LEU A 21 8.88 4.32 20.28
N PHE A 22 10.17 4.32 20.02
CA PHE A 22 11.02 5.50 20.10
C PHE A 22 11.18 6.15 18.73
N GLU A 23 10.93 7.47 18.65
CA GLU A 23 11.19 8.28 17.45
C GLU A 23 12.40 9.19 17.71
N ARG A 24 13.33 9.19 16.75
CA ARG A 24 14.55 10.00 16.84
C ARG A 24 14.31 11.47 16.53
N ASN A 25 13.38 11.74 15.61
CA ASN A 25 13.05 13.09 15.19
C ASN A 25 11.99 13.73 16.09
N SER A 26 11.77 15.02 15.93
CA SER A 26 10.77 15.78 16.69
C SER A 26 9.32 15.44 16.31
N GLY A 27 9.10 14.66 15.24
CA GLY A 27 7.78 14.24 14.77
C GLY A 27 7.83 12.93 14.05
N SER A 28 6.70 12.25 14.01
CA SER A 28 6.52 10.97 13.33
C SER A 28 6.54 11.10 11.80
N GLY A 29 6.74 9.98 11.13
CA GLY A 29 6.54 9.83 9.68
C GLY A 29 7.79 9.50 8.89
N GLY A 30 8.90 10.19 9.14
CA GLY A 30 10.11 10.00 8.38
C GLY A 30 9.86 10.05 6.86
N ALA A 31 10.48 9.16 6.10
CA ALA A 31 10.29 9.05 4.65
C ALA A 31 8.83 8.70 4.27
N SER A 32 8.14 7.91 5.10
CA SER A 32 6.73 7.54 4.85
C SER A 32 5.82 8.76 4.85
N GLY A 33 6.01 9.69 5.80
CA GLY A 33 5.22 10.92 5.87
C GLY A 33 5.53 11.93 4.77
N LEU A 34 6.67 11.79 4.09
CA LEU A 34 7.10 12.65 2.98
C LEU A 34 6.74 12.06 1.61
N SER A 35 6.22 10.82 1.56
CA SER A 35 5.83 10.14 0.33
C SER A 35 4.44 10.54 -0.14
N GLY A 36 4.09 10.17 -1.38
CA GLY A 36 2.73 10.25 -1.91
C GLY A 36 1.73 9.32 -1.22
N GLY A 37 2.18 8.43 -0.34
CA GLY A 37 1.31 7.48 0.36
C GLY A 37 0.79 6.34 -0.50
N GLU A 38 1.33 6.18 -1.69
CA GLU A 38 0.98 5.09 -2.58
C GLU A 38 1.52 3.77 -2.04
N ILE A 39 0.65 2.74 -2.01
CA ILE A 39 1.00 1.36 -1.71
C ILE A 39 0.60 0.49 -2.90
N TYR A 40 1.53 -0.33 -3.35
CA TYR A 40 1.33 -1.19 -4.51
C TYR A 40 0.68 -2.49 -4.08
N LEU A 41 -0.61 -2.67 -4.36
CA LEU A 41 -1.42 -3.78 -3.85
C LEU A 41 -2.19 -4.46 -4.98
N GLY A 42 -2.35 -5.78 -4.87
CA GLY A 42 -3.06 -6.60 -5.85
C GLY A 42 -2.94 -8.08 -5.52
N GLY A 43 -3.13 -8.93 -6.51
CA GLY A 43 -3.13 -10.38 -6.32
C GLY A 43 -4.41 -10.90 -5.65
N ASN A 44 -4.51 -12.21 -5.51
CA ASN A 44 -5.58 -12.92 -4.80
C ASN A 44 -7.01 -12.49 -5.21
N GLY A 45 -7.24 -12.29 -6.53
CA GLY A 45 -8.50 -11.83 -7.10
C GLY A 45 -8.69 -10.30 -7.07
N GLY A 46 -7.71 -9.56 -6.57
CA GLY A 46 -7.72 -8.10 -6.45
C GLY A 46 -8.30 -7.59 -5.15
N THR A 47 -7.97 -6.34 -4.81
CA THR A 47 -8.58 -5.60 -3.70
C THR A 47 -10.05 -5.26 -4.01
N GLU A 48 -10.83 -4.86 -3.02
CA GLU A 48 -12.21 -4.43 -3.27
C GLU A 48 -12.29 -3.23 -4.22
N VAL A 49 -11.28 -2.33 -4.18
CA VAL A 49 -11.21 -1.14 -5.05
C VAL A 49 -10.93 -1.56 -6.50
N GLN A 50 -10.02 -2.51 -6.72
CA GLN A 50 -9.77 -3.09 -8.03
C GLN A 50 -11.04 -3.77 -8.59
N ARG A 51 -11.70 -4.61 -7.80
CA ARG A 51 -12.94 -5.29 -8.23
C ARG A 51 -14.07 -4.30 -8.52
N ALA A 52 -14.23 -3.26 -7.70
CA ALA A 52 -15.22 -2.20 -7.94
C ALA A 52 -14.97 -1.44 -9.25
N ALA A 53 -13.71 -1.32 -9.67
CA ALA A 53 -13.31 -0.73 -10.94
C ALA A 53 -13.33 -1.73 -12.12
N GLY A 54 -13.75 -2.99 -11.89
CA GLY A 54 -13.85 -4.01 -12.92
C GLY A 54 -12.57 -4.79 -13.22
N PHE A 55 -11.59 -4.73 -12.32
CA PHE A 55 -10.32 -5.44 -12.46
C PHE A 55 -10.26 -6.68 -11.56
N GLU A 56 -9.80 -7.78 -12.15
CA GLU A 56 -9.33 -8.95 -11.42
C GLU A 56 -7.81 -9.03 -11.54
N ASP A 57 -7.14 -9.34 -10.46
CA ASP A 57 -5.68 -9.44 -10.41
C ASP A 57 -5.29 -10.73 -9.67
N THR A 58 -4.65 -11.66 -10.39
CA THR A 58 -4.24 -12.93 -9.80
C THR A 58 -2.92 -12.77 -9.03
N THR A 59 -2.69 -13.67 -8.08
CA THR A 59 -1.41 -13.72 -7.35
C THR A 59 -0.25 -13.94 -8.32
N GLU A 60 -0.45 -14.81 -9.32
CA GLU A 60 0.55 -15.16 -10.33
C GLU A 60 0.91 -13.97 -11.22
N ASP A 61 -0.11 -13.21 -11.68
CA ASP A 61 0.11 -12.01 -12.49
C ASP A 61 0.85 -10.94 -11.69
N PHE A 62 0.44 -10.74 -10.43
CA PHE A 62 1.11 -9.75 -9.59
C PHE A 62 2.55 -10.15 -9.25
N ALA A 63 2.81 -11.40 -8.87
CA ALA A 63 4.15 -11.90 -8.62
C ALA A 63 5.05 -11.79 -9.86
N SER A 64 4.53 -12.18 -11.03
CA SER A 64 5.25 -12.08 -12.31
C SER A 64 5.61 -10.64 -12.65
N TYR A 65 4.68 -9.70 -12.43
CA TYR A 65 4.95 -8.28 -12.61
C TYR A 65 6.06 -7.79 -11.67
N LEU A 66 5.99 -8.13 -10.37
CA LEU A 66 6.98 -7.71 -9.37
C LEU A 66 8.39 -8.23 -9.70
N LYS A 67 8.50 -9.51 -10.08
CA LYS A 67 9.77 -10.12 -10.49
C LYS A 67 10.36 -9.43 -11.71
N MET A 68 9.53 -9.15 -12.71
CA MET A 68 9.98 -8.44 -13.90
C MET A 68 10.38 -6.99 -13.61
N ALA A 69 9.62 -6.29 -12.77
CA ALA A 69 9.92 -4.90 -12.38
C ALA A 69 11.22 -4.79 -11.56
N GLY A 70 11.48 -5.76 -10.69
CA GLY A 70 12.74 -5.86 -9.94
C GLY A 70 13.94 -6.31 -10.79
N GLY A 71 13.68 -6.90 -11.96
CA GLY A 71 14.71 -7.37 -12.88
C GLY A 71 15.70 -8.32 -12.22
N PRO A 72 17.00 -8.24 -12.54
CA PRO A 72 18.01 -9.15 -12.01
C PRO A 72 18.24 -9.01 -10.50
N CYS A 73 17.70 -7.97 -9.87
CA CYS A 73 17.79 -7.73 -8.42
C CYS A 73 16.54 -8.21 -7.67
N ALA A 74 15.54 -8.79 -8.36
CA ALA A 74 14.34 -9.29 -7.73
C ALA A 74 14.64 -10.45 -6.78
N ASP A 75 14.18 -10.34 -5.54
CA ASP A 75 14.08 -11.46 -4.62
C ASP A 75 12.75 -12.16 -4.90
N GLU A 76 12.80 -13.26 -5.65
CA GLU A 76 11.59 -13.94 -6.11
C GLU A 76 10.70 -14.41 -4.95
N ALA A 77 11.30 -14.91 -3.88
CA ALA A 77 10.54 -15.38 -2.72
C ALA A 77 9.78 -14.23 -2.03
N LYS A 78 10.38 -13.04 -1.96
CA LYS A 78 9.71 -11.84 -1.46
C LYS A 78 8.62 -11.36 -2.40
N CYS A 79 8.84 -11.42 -3.71
CA CYS A 79 7.80 -11.07 -4.69
C CYS A 79 6.57 -11.99 -4.57
N ASP A 80 6.80 -13.29 -4.42
CA ASP A 80 5.74 -14.29 -4.25
C ASP A 80 4.97 -14.04 -2.94
N LEU A 81 5.68 -13.89 -1.82
CA LEU A 81 5.07 -13.60 -0.53
C LEU A 81 4.28 -12.30 -0.55
N TYR A 82 4.86 -11.25 -1.14
CA TYR A 82 4.18 -9.95 -1.26
C TYR A 82 2.88 -10.08 -2.06
N ALA A 83 2.89 -10.75 -3.21
CA ALA A 83 1.72 -10.94 -4.03
C ALA A 83 0.63 -11.78 -3.35
N GLN A 84 1.03 -12.76 -2.52
CA GLN A 84 0.10 -13.56 -1.72
C GLN A 84 -0.58 -12.76 -0.61
N GLU A 85 0.16 -11.86 0.04
CA GLU A 85 -0.30 -11.17 1.25
C GLU A 85 -0.83 -9.75 1.01
N ALA A 86 -0.69 -9.20 -0.19
CA ALA A 86 -1.01 -7.80 -0.46
C ALA A 86 -2.49 -7.45 -0.21
N VAL A 87 -3.44 -8.34 -0.53
CA VAL A 87 -4.86 -8.13 -0.23
C VAL A 87 -5.14 -8.20 1.27
N ASN A 88 -4.46 -9.09 1.99
CA ASN A 88 -4.53 -9.15 3.45
C ASN A 88 -4.02 -7.85 4.07
N HIS A 89 -2.90 -7.32 3.56
CA HIS A 89 -2.36 -6.03 3.99
C HIS A 89 -3.31 -4.87 3.68
N PHE A 90 -3.94 -4.84 2.51
CA PHE A 90 -4.97 -3.86 2.18
C PHE A 90 -6.12 -3.88 3.21
N ASN A 91 -6.64 -5.07 3.52
CA ASN A 91 -7.70 -5.23 4.49
C ASN A 91 -7.26 -4.81 5.91
N TRP A 92 -6.01 -5.11 6.26
CA TRP A 92 -5.43 -4.68 7.52
C TRP A 92 -5.37 -3.15 7.63
N LEU A 93 -4.88 -2.46 6.60
CA LEU A 93 -4.83 -0.99 6.57
C LEU A 93 -6.22 -0.38 6.75
N LYS A 94 -7.23 -0.92 6.08
CA LYS A 94 -8.62 -0.50 6.27
C LYS A 94 -9.11 -0.71 7.70
N ALA A 95 -8.75 -1.84 8.32
CA ALA A 95 -9.09 -2.12 9.72
C ALA A 95 -8.40 -1.15 10.70
N GLN A 96 -7.26 -0.56 10.32
CA GLN A 96 -6.64 0.52 11.09
C GLN A 96 -7.28 1.90 10.84
N GLY A 97 -8.21 2.01 9.90
CA GLY A 97 -8.94 3.24 9.60
C GLY A 97 -8.46 3.98 8.34
N VAL A 98 -7.55 3.38 7.56
CA VAL A 98 -7.09 3.99 6.30
C VAL A 98 -8.24 4.00 5.28
N PRO A 99 -8.66 5.18 4.76
CA PRO A 99 -9.77 5.26 3.83
C PRO A 99 -9.33 4.98 2.38
N TYR A 100 -9.89 3.93 1.79
CA TYR A 100 -9.77 3.61 0.38
C TYR A 100 -11.18 3.64 -0.24
N ARG A 101 -11.71 4.83 -0.52
CA ARG A 101 -13.09 5.02 -0.99
C ARG A 101 -13.19 5.80 -2.29
N GLY A 102 -12.07 6.28 -2.80
CA GLY A 102 -12.06 7.15 -3.95
C GLY A 102 -12.29 6.42 -5.27
N ASN A 103 -12.23 7.19 -6.32
CA ASN A 103 -12.46 6.72 -7.67
C ASN A 103 -11.21 6.06 -8.27
N TYR A 104 -11.43 5.32 -9.35
CA TYR A 104 -10.38 4.83 -10.23
C TYR A 104 -10.07 5.88 -11.30
N MET A 105 -8.78 6.14 -11.52
CA MET A 105 -8.29 6.99 -12.59
C MET A 105 -7.75 6.12 -13.74
N PRO A 106 -8.34 6.18 -14.95
CA PRO A 106 -7.94 5.29 -16.05
C PRO A 106 -6.59 5.65 -16.68
N GLY A 107 -6.10 6.88 -16.52
CA GLY A 107 -4.79 7.29 -17.01
C GLY A 107 -3.65 6.94 -16.05
N LYS A 108 -2.43 6.79 -16.58
CA LYS A 108 -1.24 6.67 -15.71
C LYS A 108 -0.98 8.00 -15.02
N ILE A 109 -0.81 7.95 -13.71
CA ILE A 109 -0.49 9.10 -12.87
C ILE A 109 0.46 8.69 -11.75
N ILE A 110 1.29 9.61 -11.28
CA ILE A 110 2.22 9.36 -10.17
C ILE A 110 1.50 9.56 -8.84
N GLU A 111 0.75 10.65 -8.70
CA GLU A 111 0.01 10.96 -7.48
C GLU A 111 -1.25 11.75 -7.85
N PRO A 112 -2.45 11.27 -7.51
CA PRO A 112 -3.68 12.02 -7.77
C PRO A 112 -3.81 13.19 -6.81
N MET A 113 -4.43 14.27 -7.28
CA MET A 113 -4.68 15.49 -6.51
C MET A 113 -6.10 15.57 -5.95
N ASP A 114 -6.88 14.56 -6.18
CA ASP A 114 -8.29 14.42 -5.81
C ASP A 114 -8.52 13.18 -4.93
N ASP A 115 -9.75 12.74 -4.80
CA ASP A 115 -10.13 11.56 -4.01
C ASP A 115 -9.91 10.21 -4.71
N THR A 116 -9.18 10.19 -5.81
CA THR A 116 -8.81 8.95 -6.50
C THR A 116 -7.95 8.07 -5.61
N THR A 117 -8.31 6.81 -5.47
CA THR A 117 -7.57 5.85 -4.64
C THR A 117 -6.97 4.69 -5.42
N LEU A 118 -7.36 4.47 -6.67
CA LEU A 118 -6.80 3.42 -7.52
C LEU A 118 -6.24 4.02 -8.80
N ILE A 119 -4.96 3.78 -9.06
CA ILE A 119 -4.23 4.36 -10.19
C ILE A 119 -3.32 3.35 -10.89
N TRP A 120 -2.98 3.65 -12.14
CA TRP A 120 -1.89 3.06 -12.90
C TRP A 120 -0.63 3.86 -12.60
N SER A 121 0.20 3.41 -11.67
CA SER A 121 1.40 4.14 -11.26
C SER A 121 2.69 3.54 -11.78
N GLY A 122 2.67 2.23 -12.06
CA GLY A 122 3.81 1.49 -12.58
C GLY A 122 3.82 1.36 -14.10
N SER A 123 4.37 0.26 -14.56
CA SER A 123 4.50 -0.09 -15.98
C SER A 123 3.58 -1.25 -16.38
N GLU A 124 2.53 -1.50 -15.64
CA GLU A 124 1.66 -2.68 -15.74
C GLU A 124 1.08 -2.87 -17.13
N ALA A 125 0.70 -1.78 -17.80
CA ALA A 125 0.13 -1.80 -19.14
C ALA A 125 1.16 -1.55 -20.26
N ALA A 126 2.45 -1.42 -19.91
CA ALA A 126 3.52 -1.17 -20.87
C ALA A 126 4.23 -2.46 -21.31
N ALA A 127 4.87 -2.42 -22.51
CA ALA A 127 5.80 -3.47 -22.91
C ALA A 127 7.10 -3.35 -22.08
N PRO A 128 7.71 -4.47 -21.68
CA PRO A 128 7.32 -5.87 -21.93
C PRO A 128 6.36 -6.45 -20.88
N PHE A 129 5.98 -5.71 -19.83
CA PHE A 129 5.28 -6.21 -18.64
C PHE A 129 3.96 -6.90 -18.96
N TYR A 130 3.12 -6.30 -19.81
CA TYR A 130 1.83 -6.89 -20.21
C TYR A 130 1.93 -8.23 -20.93
N LYS A 131 3.14 -8.61 -21.38
CA LYS A 131 3.38 -9.91 -22.02
C LYS A 131 3.58 -11.04 -21.02
N SER A 132 3.91 -10.70 -19.78
CA SER A 132 4.24 -11.64 -18.71
C SER A 132 3.19 -11.67 -17.61
N ALA A 133 2.44 -10.59 -17.47
CA ALA A 133 1.40 -10.44 -16.45
C ALA A 133 0.20 -9.70 -17.03
N LYS A 134 -1.00 -10.16 -16.73
CA LYS A 134 -2.22 -9.41 -17.09
C LYS A 134 -2.21 -8.05 -16.45
N PRO A 135 -2.39 -6.96 -17.21
CA PRO A 135 -2.38 -5.63 -16.64
C PRO A 135 -3.55 -5.39 -15.67
N ALA A 136 -3.24 -4.85 -14.52
CA ALA A 136 -4.21 -4.33 -13.56
C ALA A 136 -3.64 -3.09 -12.86
N PRO A 137 -4.44 -2.07 -12.53
CA PRO A 137 -3.97 -0.93 -11.73
C PRO A 137 -3.71 -1.43 -10.31
N ARG A 138 -2.52 -1.18 -9.77
CA ARG A 138 -2.08 -1.67 -8.45
C ARG A 138 -1.69 -0.56 -7.49
N GLY A 139 -1.57 0.68 -7.95
CA GLY A 139 -1.32 1.82 -7.08
C GLY A 139 -2.56 2.16 -6.25
N HIS A 140 -2.45 2.01 -4.94
CA HIS A 140 -3.50 2.37 -3.99
C HIS A 140 -3.05 3.58 -3.19
N VAL A 141 -3.78 4.67 -3.32
CA VAL A 141 -3.53 5.91 -2.60
C VAL A 141 -4.63 6.13 -1.58
N ILE A 142 -4.25 6.55 -0.38
CA ILE A 142 -5.21 6.94 0.65
C ILE A 142 -6.11 8.06 0.13
N GLN A 143 -7.41 7.98 0.39
CA GLN A 143 -8.34 9.04 0.05
C GLN A 143 -7.99 10.33 0.78
N HIS A 144 -7.50 11.31 0.05
CA HIS A 144 -7.19 12.65 0.54
C HIS A 144 -7.26 13.65 -0.62
N MET A 145 -7.18 14.93 -0.31
CA MET A 145 -7.11 16.00 -1.31
C MET A 145 -5.73 16.64 -1.31
N GLY A 146 -5.16 16.85 -2.49
CA GLY A 146 -3.85 17.49 -2.66
C GLY A 146 -2.68 16.51 -2.61
N TRP A 147 -1.47 17.05 -2.53
CA TRP A 147 -0.22 16.28 -2.48
C TRP A 147 0.08 15.67 -1.12
N GLY A 148 0.85 14.58 -1.11
CA GLY A 148 1.47 14.07 0.11
C GLY A 148 0.59 13.13 0.93
N GLY A 149 -0.06 12.16 0.30
CA GLY A 149 -0.88 11.14 0.96
C GLY A 149 -0.17 10.34 2.06
N GLY A 150 1.17 10.34 2.08
CA GLY A 150 1.96 9.69 3.12
C GLY A 150 1.77 10.31 4.51
N ARG A 151 1.57 11.63 4.60
CA ARG A 151 1.35 12.28 5.90
C ARG A 151 0.04 11.84 6.55
N PRO A 152 -1.14 11.94 5.89
CA PRO A 152 -2.39 11.44 6.45
C PRO A 152 -2.37 9.93 6.74
N LEU A 153 -1.67 9.12 5.94
CA LEU A 153 -1.49 7.70 6.24
C LEU A 153 -0.77 7.49 7.59
N VAL A 154 0.34 8.19 7.80
CA VAL A 154 1.10 8.11 9.06
C VAL A 154 0.28 8.63 10.23
N ASP A 155 -0.46 9.72 10.07
CA ASP A 155 -1.31 10.29 11.12
C ASP A 155 -2.37 9.30 11.59
N ILE A 156 -2.99 8.56 10.66
CA ILE A 156 -3.98 7.52 10.99
C ILE A 156 -3.32 6.38 11.77
N LEU A 157 -2.17 5.89 11.32
CA LEU A 157 -1.45 4.81 12.01
C LEU A 157 -0.94 5.27 13.39
N GLU A 158 -0.48 6.50 13.53
CA GLU A 158 -0.07 7.06 14.81
C GLU A 158 -1.26 7.18 15.77
N ALA A 159 -2.38 7.73 15.31
CA ALA A 159 -3.60 7.82 16.11
C ALA A 159 -4.07 6.44 16.58
N LYS A 160 -4.00 5.44 15.70
CA LYS A 160 -4.33 4.05 16.05
C LYS A 160 -3.39 3.49 17.10
N ALA A 161 -2.08 3.63 16.91
CA ALA A 161 -1.07 3.13 17.86
C ALA A 161 -1.29 3.73 19.26
N ARG A 162 -1.49 5.05 19.33
CA ARG A 162 -1.79 5.74 20.61
C ARG A 162 -3.09 5.26 21.24
N ALA A 163 -4.15 5.11 20.44
CA ALA A 163 -5.47 4.68 20.93
C ALA A 163 -5.46 3.28 21.56
N ILE A 164 -4.57 2.39 21.10
CA ILE A 164 -4.42 1.04 21.66
C ILE A 164 -3.34 0.95 22.75
N GLY A 165 -2.73 2.06 23.13
CA GLY A 165 -1.78 2.14 24.24
C GLY A 165 -0.34 1.73 23.88
N VAL A 166 0.12 2.03 22.67
CA VAL A 166 1.55 2.05 22.35
C VAL A 166 2.15 3.34 22.95
N ASP A 167 3.22 3.18 23.75
CA ASP A 167 3.95 4.25 24.42
C ASP A 167 5.16 4.73 23.58
#